data_46427ff01e2fbf7a0371153034f02ccb
#
_entry.id   46427ff01e2fbf7a0371153034f02ccb
#
_cell.length_a   1.000
_cell.length_b   1.000
_cell.length_c   1.000
_cell.angle_alpha   90.00
_cell.angle_beta   90.00
_cell.angle_gamma   90.00
#
_symmetry.space_group_name_H-M   'P 1'
#
loop_
_entity.id
_entity.type
_entity.pdbx_description
1 polymer ?
#
loop_
_entity_poly.entity_id
_entity_poly.type
_entity_poly.pdbx_seq_one_letter_code
_entity_poly.pdbx_strand_id
1 'polypeptide(L)'
;SVIAALVGIAGLAVSWLAYVVSAYHRGNDDGDSLMYHLPFAVRFVQSGWTTRVIAVGPDPWISFYPASVEVITATAMLPFHHDVLIPLLNLGWMALALLAGWCLGALAGRPAMGSLLVAFVLAAPVMASTQAGSARGDVACLALLVAAVALVAHQPRTVGSCAVAGLALGAALGTKLNLLPLALLLLVGIAAVLWRRDGRRPMLAWSGAALALGSYWYLRNWIVAGNPVPVVGRLGPFRLPSLPEDRLDDFDDTSILHHLGTPGFVRGTLLPGVSQITGGSKPLLAVLCLVVVVTAAVVLRHRPVDVPHVVAVAGLIGLVVYVTAPNGAPIAGGGGVLELTIVGLNTRYALPSLVLLLGLVPMALGARPSRQSDLVAGAVAVLVLALAVKSTVDPLQELVTAADIAIAVGVGVGAALAGVWWLGSHRRSPTLLDRRQGVALALATAALVVVALGSRAVVQKPGYHSYWGAPGGYAALWAAGRDLDGDRVGVIGDWVQYPYSSDDLTRVVEYLGRRESHGVVIPPTSCDDVHLALDGRAYDLAVVQRYLYQPVGALTEMAQCLQTVGGAELVFENDAGVIVELGASAT
;
A
#
# COMPACT_ATOMS: atom_id res chain seq x y z
N SER A 1 -8.63 13.41 26.91
CA SER A 1 -8.58 12.90 25.51
C SER A 1 -7.24 13.18 24.80
N VAL A 2 -6.63 14.37 24.98
CA VAL A 2 -5.34 14.70 24.29
C VAL A 2 -4.20 13.80 24.78
N ILE A 3 -4.05 13.60 26.09
CA ILE A 3 -3.03 12.69 26.64
C ILE A 3 -3.20 11.27 26.09
N ALA A 4 -4.44 10.77 26.05
CA ALA A 4 -4.75 9.48 25.48
C ALA A 4 -4.31 9.38 24.00
N ALA A 5 -4.58 10.44 23.21
CA ALA A 5 -4.15 10.49 21.82
C ALA A 5 -2.63 10.45 21.68
N LEU A 6 -1.91 11.23 22.49
CA LEU A 6 -0.46 11.24 22.47
C LEU A 6 0.15 9.88 22.81
N VAL A 7 -0.39 9.22 23.84
CA VAL A 7 0.07 7.89 24.25
C VAL A 7 -0.21 6.86 23.15
N GLY A 8 -1.41 6.84 22.57
CA GLY A 8 -1.76 5.93 21.47
C GLY A 8 -0.91 6.16 20.23
N ILE A 9 -0.74 7.43 19.81
CA ILE A 9 0.07 7.79 18.64
C ILE A 9 1.56 7.47 18.87
N ALA A 10 2.08 7.67 20.08
CA ALA A 10 3.44 7.28 20.41
C ALA A 10 3.66 5.77 20.30
N GLY A 11 2.72 4.96 20.80
CA GLY A 11 2.76 3.50 20.63
C GLY A 11 2.74 3.09 19.16
N LEU A 12 1.86 3.69 18.36
CA LEU A 12 1.83 3.47 16.91
C LEU A 12 3.17 3.84 16.25
N ALA A 13 3.73 5.01 16.59
CA ALA A 13 5.00 5.47 16.01
C ALA A 13 6.16 4.52 16.36
N VAL A 14 6.22 4.02 17.60
CA VAL A 14 7.23 3.02 18.00
C VAL A 14 7.09 1.74 17.19
N SER A 15 5.86 1.24 17.02
CA SER A 15 5.61 0.05 16.22
C SER A 15 6.07 0.22 14.77
N TRP A 16 5.70 1.31 14.12
CA TRP A 16 6.08 1.57 12.72
C TRP A 16 7.58 1.79 12.56
N LEU A 17 8.22 2.49 13.51
CA LEU A 17 9.67 2.67 13.50
C LEU A 17 10.44 1.36 13.67
N ALA A 18 9.92 0.40 14.44
CA ALA A 18 10.53 -0.93 14.54
C ALA A 18 10.59 -1.62 13.17
N TYR A 19 9.52 -1.57 12.38
CA TYR A 19 9.53 -2.10 11.00
C TYR A 19 10.47 -1.33 10.08
N VAL A 20 10.52 0.00 10.19
CA VAL A 20 11.45 0.83 9.41
C VAL A 20 12.90 0.45 9.72
N VAL A 21 13.25 0.30 11.01
CA VAL A 21 14.58 -0.13 11.43
C VAL A 21 14.88 -1.53 10.89
N SER A 22 13.92 -2.47 11.00
CA SER A 22 14.03 -3.80 10.43
C SER A 22 14.31 -3.76 8.91
N ALA A 23 13.59 -2.92 8.17
CA ALA A 23 13.81 -2.75 6.73
C ALA A 23 15.21 -2.22 6.39
N TYR A 24 15.79 -1.36 7.24
CA TYR A 24 17.19 -0.93 7.06
C TYR A 24 18.21 -2.04 7.35
N HIS A 25 17.89 -2.96 8.23
CA HIS A 25 18.79 -4.08 8.55
C HIS A 25 18.76 -5.19 7.50
N ARG A 26 17.56 -5.50 6.98
CA ARG A 26 17.33 -6.67 6.13
C ARG A 26 17.05 -6.35 4.67
N GLY A 27 16.89 -5.07 4.34
CA GLY A 27 16.32 -4.63 3.10
C GLY A 27 14.78 -4.70 3.14
N ASN A 28 14.17 -4.36 2.03
CA ASN A 28 12.73 -4.51 1.86
C ASN A 28 12.43 -5.98 1.55
N ASP A 29 11.77 -6.68 2.45
CA ASP A 29 11.42 -8.10 2.34
C ASP A 29 9.92 -8.33 2.04
N ASP A 30 9.17 -7.26 1.82
CA ASP A 30 7.75 -7.34 1.47
C ASP A 30 7.55 -7.80 0.02
N GLY A 31 6.78 -8.86 -0.18
CA GLY A 31 6.59 -9.47 -1.49
C GLY A 31 6.06 -8.52 -2.56
N ASP A 32 4.96 -7.79 -2.31
CA ASP A 32 4.41 -6.85 -3.28
C ASP A 32 5.45 -5.76 -3.63
N SER A 33 6.24 -5.32 -2.65
CA SER A 33 7.32 -4.34 -2.87
C SER A 33 8.38 -4.87 -3.81
N LEU A 34 8.82 -6.12 -3.61
CA LEU A 34 9.88 -6.74 -4.41
C LEU A 34 9.41 -7.20 -5.80
N MET A 35 8.13 -7.56 -5.92
CA MET A 35 7.53 -8.07 -7.16
C MET A 35 7.20 -6.95 -8.14
N TYR A 36 6.58 -5.83 -7.71
CA TYR A 36 6.11 -4.81 -8.63
C TYR A 36 6.28 -3.35 -8.18
N HIS A 37 6.11 -3.00 -6.88
CA HIS A 37 6.21 -1.60 -6.46
C HIS A 37 7.61 -1.01 -6.72
N LEU A 38 8.65 -1.67 -6.24
CA LEU A 38 10.03 -1.24 -6.46
C LEU A 38 10.48 -1.44 -7.91
N PRO A 39 10.21 -2.57 -8.60
CA PRO A 39 10.48 -2.69 -10.02
C PRO A 39 9.87 -1.59 -10.87
N PHE A 40 8.62 -1.19 -10.66
CA PHE A 40 8.04 -0.02 -11.35
C PHE A 40 8.81 1.26 -11.07
N ALA A 41 9.12 1.53 -9.79
CA ALA A 41 9.86 2.73 -9.42
C ALA A 41 11.23 2.79 -10.10
N VAL A 42 11.99 1.68 -10.09
CA VAL A 42 13.28 1.57 -10.77
C VAL A 42 13.14 1.81 -12.27
N ARG A 43 12.13 1.19 -12.90
CA ARG A 43 11.89 1.37 -14.36
C ARG A 43 11.50 2.82 -14.69
N PHE A 44 10.79 3.52 -13.80
CA PHE A 44 10.51 4.95 -13.97
C PHE A 44 11.77 5.81 -13.84
N VAL A 45 12.66 5.48 -12.89
CA VAL A 45 13.98 6.15 -12.77
C VAL A 45 14.81 5.94 -14.03
N GLN A 46 14.92 4.70 -14.50
CA GLN A 46 15.73 4.32 -15.66
C GLN A 46 15.22 4.93 -16.97
N SER A 47 13.90 4.90 -17.18
CA SER A 47 13.32 5.32 -18.46
C SER A 47 12.95 6.79 -18.52
N GLY A 48 12.69 7.44 -17.39
CA GLY A 48 12.11 8.79 -17.31
C GLY A 48 10.64 8.85 -17.79
N TRP A 49 9.99 7.72 -18.08
CA TRP A 49 8.65 7.67 -18.66
C TRP A 49 7.67 6.87 -17.80
N THR A 50 6.46 7.42 -17.64
CA THR A 50 5.35 6.76 -16.96
C THR A 50 4.21 6.37 -17.92
N THR A 51 4.30 6.78 -19.19
CA THR A 51 3.26 6.56 -20.20
C THR A 51 3.26 5.15 -20.78
N ARG A 52 4.41 4.47 -20.75
CA ARG A 52 4.52 3.09 -21.24
C ARG A 52 3.97 2.11 -20.20
N VAL A 53 3.24 1.09 -20.67
CA VAL A 53 2.86 -0.05 -19.84
C VAL A 53 4.10 -0.93 -19.68
N ILE A 54 4.47 -1.19 -18.44
CA ILE A 54 5.64 -2.00 -18.07
C ILE A 54 5.12 -3.32 -17.51
N ALA A 55 5.50 -4.43 -18.13
CA ALA A 55 5.23 -5.74 -17.61
C ALA A 55 6.30 -6.12 -16.59
N VAL A 56 5.92 -6.28 -15.33
CA VAL A 56 6.82 -6.66 -14.23
C VAL A 56 6.66 -8.11 -13.81
N GLY A 57 5.75 -8.86 -14.43
CA GLY A 57 5.52 -10.27 -14.08
C GLY A 57 4.46 -10.93 -14.95
N PRO A 58 4.14 -12.18 -14.64
CA PRO A 58 3.15 -12.96 -15.37
C PRO A 58 1.71 -12.52 -15.12
N ASP A 59 1.50 -11.71 -14.06
CA ASP A 59 0.20 -11.14 -13.75
C ASP A 59 -0.07 -9.89 -14.61
N PRO A 60 -0.88 -10.01 -15.68
CA PRO A 60 -1.09 -8.92 -16.62
C PRO A 60 -1.84 -7.71 -16.01
N TRP A 61 -2.56 -7.90 -14.90
CA TRP A 61 -3.36 -6.87 -14.25
C TRP A 61 -2.51 -5.75 -13.69
N ILE A 62 -1.40 -6.12 -13.08
CA ILE A 62 -0.50 -5.22 -12.35
C ILE A 62 0.05 -4.14 -13.27
N SER A 63 0.33 -4.47 -14.52
CA SER A 63 0.81 -3.51 -15.53
C SER A 63 -0.16 -2.33 -15.77
N PHE A 64 -1.44 -2.53 -15.46
CA PHE A 64 -2.50 -1.54 -15.63
C PHE A 64 -2.96 -0.88 -14.34
N TYR A 65 -2.36 -1.22 -13.21
CA TYR A 65 -2.70 -0.56 -11.95
C TYR A 65 -2.28 0.92 -11.96
N PRO A 66 -3.03 1.77 -11.28
CA PRO A 66 -2.59 3.14 -10.99
C PRO A 66 -1.31 3.10 -10.17
N ALA A 67 -0.28 3.83 -10.60
CA ALA A 67 1.09 3.74 -10.08
C ALA A 67 1.63 5.09 -9.56
N SER A 68 0.76 5.95 -8.96
CA SER A 68 1.19 7.25 -8.44
C SER A 68 2.15 7.12 -7.25
N VAL A 69 2.01 6.07 -6.44
CA VAL A 69 2.95 5.83 -5.32
C VAL A 69 4.31 5.41 -5.85
N GLU A 70 4.36 4.61 -6.89
CA GLU A 70 5.58 4.17 -7.55
C GLU A 70 6.33 5.35 -8.19
N VAL A 71 5.61 6.35 -8.71
CA VAL A 71 6.22 7.63 -9.18
C VAL A 71 6.81 8.41 -8.01
N ILE A 72 6.13 8.47 -6.86
CA ILE A 72 6.67 9.11 -5.64
C ILE A 72 7.88 8.33 -5.14
N THR A 73 7.83 7.01 -5.14
CA THR A 73 8.94 6.13 -4.80
C THR A 73 10.13 6.34 -5.73
N ALA A 74 9.90 6.39 -7.05
CA ALA A 74 10.92 6.73 -8.03
C ALA A 74 11.55 8.12 -7.76
N THR A 75 10.71 9.12 -7.46
CA THR A 75 11.19 10.46 -7.12
C THR A 75 12.08 10.46 -5.86
N ALA A 76 11.75 9.62 -4.87
CA ALA A 76 12.56 9.47 -3.67
C ALA A 76 13.89 8.72 -3.92
N MET A 77 13.97 7.90 -4.98
CA MET A 77 15.21 7.22 -5.39
C MET A 77 16.17 8.15 -6.13
N LEU A 78 15.67 9.14 -6.88
CA LEU A 78 16.48 10.01 -7.74
C LEU A 78 17.67 10.71 -7.04
N PRO A 79 17.52 11.32 -5.84
CA PRO A 79 18.62 12.06 -5.21
C PRO A 79 19.82 11.21 -4.83
N PHE A 80 19.63 9.92 -4.58
CA PHE A 80 20.65 9.01 -4.07
C PHE A 80 20.97 7.87 -5.04
N HIS A 81 20.25 7.78 -6.16
CA HIS A 81 20.25 6.60 -7.03
C HIS A 81 20.13 5.30 -6.22
N HIS A 82 19.28 5.31 -5.20
CA HIS A 82 19.17 4.25 -4.20
C HIS A 82 17.82 4.32 -3.47
N ASP A 83 17.40 3.20 -2.88
CA ASP A 83 16.15 3.04 -2.14
C ASP A 83 16.19 3.53 -0.67
N VAL A 84 17.23 4.23 -0.26
CA VAL A 84 17.48 4.65 1.14
C VAL A 84 16.32 5.40 1.81
N LEU A 85 15.52 6.14 1.03
CA LEU A 85 14.38 6.89 1.57
C LEU A 85 13.08 6.08 1.61
N ILE A 86 13.02 4.93 0.95
CA ILE A 86 11.77 4.18 0.79
C ILE A 86 11.18 3.75 2.12
N PRO A 87 11.93 3.18 3.09
CA PRO A 87 11.37 2.79 4.38
C PRO A 87 10.72 3.94 5.16
N LEU A 88 11.08 5.19 4.86
CA LEU A 88 10.55 6.39 5.55
C LEU A 88 9.28 6.95 4.92
N LEU A 89 9.00 6.68 3.63
CA LEU A 89 7.88 7.31 2.92
C LEU A 89 6.55 7.10 3.62
N ASN A 90 6.32 5.89 4.10
CA ASN A 90 5.05 5.54 4.74
C ASN A 90 4.88 6.17 6.13
N LEU A 91 5.95 6.61 6.79
CA LEU A 91 5.84 7.44 8.00
C LEU A 91 5.25 8.82 7.69
N GLY A 92 5.61 9.41 6.54
CA GLY A 92 5.02 10.68 6.06
C GLY A 92 3.52 10.54 5.78
N TRP A 93 3.11 9.46 5.13
CA TRP A 93 1.70 9.15 4.89
C TRP A 93 0.93 8.87 6.19
N MET A 94 1.53 8.15 7.14
CA MET A 94 0.98 7.96 8.48
C MET A 94 0.73 9.31 9.18
N ALA A 95 1.71 10.22 9.15
CA ALA A 95 1.58 11.54 9.75
C ALA A 95 0.46 12.36 9.09
N LEU A 96 0.34 12.33 7.76
CA LEU A 96 -0.74 12.97 7.02
C LEU A 96 -2.10 12.40 7.41
N ALA A 97 -2.24 11.08 7.51
CA ALA A 97 -3.48 10.43 7.91
C ALA A 97 -3.92 10.84 9.33
N LEU A 98 -2.98 10.87 10.29
CA LEU A 98 -3.25 11.29 11.67
C LEU A 98 -3.66 12.77 11.74
N LEU A 99 -3.00 13.64 10.97
CA LEU A 99 -3.37 15.05 10.85
C LEU A 99 -4.76 15.23 10.24
N ALA A 100 -5.05 14.51 9.17
CA ALA A 100 -6.38 14.53 8.55
C ALA A 100 -7.47 14.03 9.50
N GLY A 101 -7.19 12.98 10.28
CA GLY A 101 -8.07 12.52 11.36
C GLY A 101 -8.30 13.57 12.45
N TRP A 102 -7.23 14.30 12.84
CA TRP A 102 -7.33 15.44 13.75
C TRP A 102 -8.28 16.51 13.20
N CYS A 103 -8.12 16.87 11.93
CA CYS A 103 -8.99 17.85 11.26
C CYS A 103 -10.44 17.37 11.23
N LEU A 104 -10.72 16.11 10.87
CA LEU A 104 -12.08 15.55 10.90
C LEU A 104 -12.70 15.59 12.29
N GLY A 105 -11.95 15.18 13.31
CA GLY A 105 -12.40 15.24 14.70
C GLY A 105 -12.65 16.68 15.18
N ALA A 106 -11.91 17.65 14.67
CA ALA A 106 -12.07 19.07 15.01
C ALA A 106 -13.44 19.63 14.57
N LEU A 107 -14.04 19.10 13.50
CA LEU A 107 -15.40 19.48 13.09
C LEU A 107 -16.45 19.25 14.17
N ALA A 108 -16.21 18.27 15.05
CA ALA A 108 -17.08 17.95 16.19
C ALA A 108 -16.49 18.41 17.54
N GLY A 109 -15.44 19.23 17.53
CA GLY A 109 -14.74 19.68 18.75
C GLY A 109 -13.93 18.56 19.45
N ARG A 110 -13.62 17.47 18.75
CA ARG A 110 -12.91 16.28 19.28
C ARG A 110 -11.70 15.86 18.44
N PRO A 111 -10.74 16.76 18.18
CA PRO A 111 -9.62 16.47 17.27
C PRO A 111 -8.79 15.25 17.71
N ALA A 112 -8.51 15.12 19.01
CA ALA A 112 -7.76 13.99 19.55
C ALA A 112 -8.43 12.63 19.30
N MET A 113 -9.76 12.57 19.37
CA MET A 113 -10.54 11.36 19.04
C MET A 113 -10.40 11.01 17.56
N GLY A 114 -10.49 12.00 16.67
CA GLY A 114 -10.33 11.77 15.23
C GLY A 114 -8.97 11.16 14.90
N SER A 115 -7.86 11.69 15.44
CA SER A 115 -6.53 11.09 15.27
C SER A 115 -6.44 9.68 15.84
N LEU A 116 -7.01 9.44 17.03
CA LEU A 116 -6.99 8.09 17.65
C LEU A 116 -7.72 7.04 16.82
N LEU A 117 -8.83 7.40 16.19
CA LEU A 117 -9.58 6.46 15.35
C LEU A 117 -8.83 6.13 14.05
N VAL A 118 -8.11 7.10 13.49
CA VAL A 118 -7.17 6.84 12.40
C VAL A 118 -6.00 5.98 12.89
N ALA A 119 -5.42 6.31 14.06
CA ALA A 119 -4.34 5.53 14.66
C ALA A 119 -4.75 4.07 14.92
N PHE A 120 -6.01 3.82 15.32
CA PHE A 120 -6.55 2.46 15.48
C PHE A 120 -6.48 1.66 14.19
N VAL A 121 -6.85 2.26 13.05
CA VAL A 121 -6.78 1.60 11.73
C VAL A 121 -5.33 1.33 11.33
N LEU A 122 -4.44 2.31 11.57
CA LEU A 122 -3.02 2.18 11.24
C LEU A 122 -2.26 1.21 12.16
N ALA A 123 -2.75 1.01 13.39
CA ALA A 123 -2.19 0.02 14.33
C ALA A 123 -2.68 -1.40 14.07
N ALA A 124 -3.66 -1.60 13.16
CA ALA A 124 -4.08 -2.94 12.78
C ALA A 124 -2.86 -3.75 12.29
N PRO A 125 -2.66 -5.01 12.76
CA PRO A 125 -1.50 -5.81 12.39
C PRO A 125 -1.24 -5.86 10.89
N VAL A 126 -2.30 -6.01 10.07
CA VAL A 126 -2.20 -6.03 8.62
C VAL A 126 -1.62 -4.72 8.04
N MET A 127 -1.90 -3.56 8.65
CA MET A 127 -1.34 -2.28 8.20
C MET A 127 0.11 -2.12 8.67
N ALA A 128 0.41 -2.41 9.92
CA ALA A 128 1.75 -2.27 10.44
C ALA A 128 2.74 -3.20 9.71
N SER A 129 2.39 -4.48 9.55
CA SER A 129 3.28 -5.47 8.93
C SER A 129 3.44 -5.31 7.42
N THR A 130 2.47 -4.69 6.72
CA THR A 130 2.54 -4.57 5.26
C THR A 130 2.94 -3.19 4.78
N GLN A 131 2.79 -2.14 5.60
CA GLN A 131 3.03 -0.77 5.16
C GLN A 131 4.26 -0.14 5.78
N ALA A 132 4.55 -0.44 7.06
CA ALA A 132 5.68 0.18 7.74
C ALA A 132 6.99 -0.35 7.16
N GLY A 133 7.86 0.54 6.68
CA GLY A 133 9.15 0.17 6.07
C GLY A 133 9.07 -0.38 4.65
N SER A 134 7.87 -0.54 4.06
CA SER A 134 7.65 -1.10 2.72
C SER A 134 7.42 -0.02 1.65
N ALA A 135 7.39 -0.44 0.38
CA ALA A 135 7.05 0.43 -0.76
C ALA A 135 5.54 0.40 -1.10
N ARG A 136 4.71 -0.29 -0.33
CA ARG A 136 3.27 -0.38 -0.59
C ARG A 136 2.56 0.95 -0.40
N GLY A 137 1.50 1.17 -1.16
CA GLY A 137 0.76 2.43 -1.22
C GLY A 137 -0.57 2.48 -0.47
N ASP A 138 -0.94 1.47 0.36
CA ASP A 138 -2.26 1.48 1.01
C ASP A 138 -2.40 2.62 2.02
N VAL A 139 -1.36 2.91 2.78
CA VAL A 139 -1.37 4.04 3.73
C VAL A 139 -1.41 5.38 3.02
N ALA A 140 -0.74 5.54 1.87
CA ALA A 140 -0.80 6.75 1.05
C ALA A 140 -2.23 7.00 0.55
N CYS A 141 -2.84 5.96 0.00
CA CYS A 141 -4.23 5.96 -0.45
C CYS A 141 -5.18 6.39 0.69
N LEU A 142 -5.07 5.78 1.86
CA LEU A 142 -5.88 6.08 3.04
C LEU A 142 -5.66 7.53 3.52
N ALA A 143 -4.42 7.99 3.61
CA ALA A 143 -4.07 9.34 4.04
C ALA A 143 -4.66 10.40 3.12
N LEU A 144 -4.51 10.24 1.81
CA LEU A 144 -5.04 11.14 0.79
C LEU A 144 -6.56 11.18 0.80
N LEU A 145 -7.21 10.03 0.98
CA LEU A 145 -8.66 9.92 1.04
C LEU A 145 -9.23 10.66 2.27
N VAL A 146 -8.64 10.42 3.45
CA VAL A 146 -9.07 11.08 4.70
C VAL A 146 -8.78 12.58 4.61
N ALA A 147 -7.65 13.00 4.03
CA ALA A 147 -7.31 14.40 3.83
C ALA A 147 -8.29 15.10 2.88
N ALA A 148 -8.68 14.46 1.77
CA ALA A 148 -9.68 15.00 0.85
C ALA A 148 -11.01 15.28 1.56
N VAL A 149 -11.50 14.31 2.34
CA VAL A 149 -12.74 14.45 3.11
C VAL A 149 -12.60 15.51 4.20
N ALA A 150 -11.49 15.52 4.93
CA ALA A 150 -11.24 16.52 5.99
C ALA A 150 -11.27 17.94 5.42
N LEU A 151 -10.59 18.19 4.31
CA LEU A 151 -10.51 19.52 3.68
C LEU A 151 -11.88 20.00 3.19
N VAL A 152 -12.65 19.14 2.50
CA VAL A 152 -13.95 19.54 1.94
C VAL A 152 -15.06 19.60 2.98
N ALA A 153 -14.91 18.93 4.12
CA ALA A 153 -15.88 18.98 5.21
C ALA A 153 -15.80 20.29 6.02
N HIS A 154 -14.64 20.96 6.05
CA HIS A 154 -14.45 22.22 6.75
C HIS A 154 -15.15 23.39 6.04
N GLN A 155 -15.65 24.35 6.83
CA GLN A 155 -16.28 25.59 6.37
C GLN A 155 -15.36 26.80 6.68
N PRO A 156 -15.38 27.84 5.86
CA PRO A 156 -16.08 27.99 4.57
C PRO A 156 -15.41 27.20 3.43
N ARG A 157 -16.20 26.63 2.54
CA ARG A 157 -15.71 25.90 1.35
C ARG A 157 -15.37 26.88 0.24
N THR A 158 -14.12 27.28 0.20
CA THR A 158 -13.60 28.15 -0.87
C THR A 158 -13.28 27.33 -2.13
N VAL A 159 -13.16 28.00 -3.28
CA VAL A 159 -12.69 27.38 -4.52
C VAL A 159 -11.32 26.72 -4.32
N GLY A 160 -10.40 27.41 -3.63
CA GLY A 160 -9.06 26.89 -3.36
C GLY A 160 -9.07 25.65 -2.46
N SER A 161 -9.84 25.65 -1.35
CA SER A 161 -9.92 24.48 -0.46
C SER A 161 -10.56 23.28 -1.17
N CYS A 162 -11.58 23.50 -2.00
CA CYS A 162 -12.21 22.45 -2.80
C CYS A 162 -11.26 21.90 -3.89
N ALA A 163 -10.45 22.76 -4.52
CA ALA A 163 -9.44 22.32 -5.48
C ALA A 163 -8.38 21.43 -4.81
N VAL A 164 -7.83 21.86 -3.65
CA VAL A 164 -6.83 21.05 -2.91
C VAL A 164 -7.42 19.72 -2.43
N ALA A 165 -8.65 19.74 -1.93
CA ALA A 165 -9.37 18.51 -1.55
C ALA A 165 -9.58 17.59 -2.76
N GLY A 166 -9.93 18.16 -3.93
CA GLY A 166 -10.05 17.44 -5.20
C GLY A 166 -8.74 16.81 -5.65
N LEU A 167 -7.62 17.56 -5.58
CA LEU A 167 -6.29 17.01 -5.87
C LEU A 167 -5.95 15.82 -4.96
N ALA A 168 -6.27 15.90 -3.67
CA ALA A 168 -6.04 14.80 -2.74
C ALA A 168 -6.86 13.54 -3.12
N LEU A 169 -8.14 13.71 -3.50
CA LEU A 169 -8.96 12.60 -4.00
C LEU A 169 -8.42 12.03 -5.31
N GLY A 170 -8.01 12.89 -6.24
CA GLY A 170 -7.41 12.49 -7.52
C GLY A 170 -6.11 11.73 -7.32
N ALA A 171 -5.24 12.20 -6.40
CA ALA A 171 -4.04 11.47 -6.03
C ALA A 171 -4.38 10.09 -5.44
N ALA A 172 -5.37 9.98 -4.55
CA ALA A 172 -5.84 8.70 -4.01
C ALA A 172 -6.33 7.75 -5.13
N LEU A 173 -7.09 8.24 -6.09
CA LEU A 173 -7.53 7.49 -7.28
C LEU A 173 -6.35 6.95 -8.12
N GLY A 174 -5.26 7.71 -8.17
CA GLY A 174 -4.04 7.34 -8.87
C GLY A 174 -3.15 6.33 -8.10
N THR A 175 -3.52 5.92 -6.88
CA THR A 175 -2.69 5.01 -6.07
C THR A 175 -3.12 3.55 -6.16
N LYS A 176 -4.42 3.26 -6.18
CA LYS A 176 -4.93 1.88 -6.13
C LYS A 176 -6.26 1.72 -6.86
N LEU A 177 -6.33 0.66 -7.66
CA LEU A 177 -7.53 0.36 -8.45
C LEU A 177 -8.74 0.00 -7.58
N ASN A 178 -8.56 -0.74 -6.52
CA ASN A 178 -9.64 -1.15 -5.62
C ASN A 178 -10.33 0.02 -4.90
N LEU A 179 -9.70 1.20 -4.87
CA LEU A 179 -10.30 2.43 -4.34
C LEU A 179 -11.30 3.07 -5.32
N LEU A 180 -11.25 2.73 -6.60
CA LEU A 180 -12.01 3.41 -7.66
C LEU A 180 -13.51 3.55 -7.34
N PRO A 181 -14.25 2.50 -6.92
CA PRO A 181 -15.68 2.63 -6.61
C PRO A 181 -15.95 3.62 -5.46
N LEU A 182 -15.19 3.52 -4.37
CA LEU A 182 -15.32 4.40 -3.20
C LEU A 182 -15.02 5.86 -3.55
N ALA A 183 -13.95 6.10 -4.28
CA ALA A 183 -13.54 7.45 -4.65
C ALA A 183 -14.49 8.08 -5.67
N LEU A 184 -15.06 7.31 -6.60
CA LEU A 184 -16.11 7.81 -7.51
C LEU A 184 -17.40 8.18 -6.76
N LEU A 185 -17.82 7.40 -5.76
CA LEU A 185 -18.95 7.74 -4.91
C LEU A 185 -18.71 9.04 -4.14
N LEU A 186 -17.52 9.24 -3.61
CA LEU A 186 -17.13 10.48 -2.94
C LEU A 186 -17.07 11.64 -3.94
N LEU A 187 -16.47 11.44 -5.11
CA LEU A 187 -16.36 12.47 -6.16
C LEU A 187 -17.73 13.01 -6.54
N VAL A 188 -18.65 12.13 -6.91
CA VAL A 188 -19.99 12.50 -7.38
C VAL A 188 -20.87 13.01 -6.22
N GLY A 189 -20.88 12.32 -5.09
CA GLY A 189 -21.69 12.68 -3.94
C GLY A 189 -21.32 14.05 -3.35
N ILE A 190 -20.01 14.30 -3.18
CA ILE A 190 -19.52 15.59 -2.69
C ILE A 190 -19.76 16.69 -3.73
N ALA A 191 -19.56 16.43 -5.02
CA ALA A 191 -19.88 17.40 -6.07
C ALA A 191 -21.35 17.80 -6.02
N ALA A 192 -22.27 16.86 -5.79
CA ALA A 192 -23.70 17.16 -5.65
C ALA A 192 -24.01 18.02 -4.41
N VAL A 193 -23.32 17.78 -3.28
CA VAL A 193 -23.44 18.60 -2.07
C VAL A 193 -22.92 20.01 -2.34
N LEU A 194 -21.72 20.14 -2.90
CA LEU A 194 -21.12 21.43 -3.23
C LEU A 194 -21.99 22.25 -4.19
N TRP A 195 -22.51 21.59 -5.25
CA TRP A 195 -23.43 22.27 -6.18
C TRP A 195 -24.63 22.88 -5.47
N ARG A 196 -25.27 22.11 -4.58
CA ARG A 196 -26.52 22.53 -3.91
C ARG A 196 -26.28 23.56 -2.82
N ARG A 197 -25.12 23.55 -2.15
CA ARG A 197 -24.88 24.37 -0.98
C ARG A 197 -23.94 25.54 -1.20
N ASP A 198 -22.88 25.32 -1.98
CA ASP A 198 -21.77 26.26 -2.11
C ASP A 198 -21.70 26.83 -3.54
N GLY A 199 -22.47 26.23 -4.48
CA GLY A 199 -22.58 26.67 -5.84
C GLY A 199 -21.62 26.00 -6.82
N ARG A 200 -21.70 26.46 -8.09
CA ARG A 200 -21.00 25.82 -9.22
C ARG A 200 -19.48 25.89 -9.13
N ARG A 201 -18.90 27.01 -8.65
CA ARG A 201 -17.45 27.22 -8.66
C ARG A 201 -16.70 26.24 -7.73
N PRO A 202 -17.08 26.04 -6.45
CA PRO A 202 -16.47 25.04 -5.59
C PRO A 202 -16.62 23.61 -6.14
N MET A 203 -17.79 23.27 -6.71
CA MET A 203 -18.04 21.96 -7.32
C MET A 203 -17.12 21.71 -8.51
N LEU A 204 -16.95 22.68 -9.42
CA LEU A 204 -16.05 22.56 -10.57
C LEU A 204 -14.57 22.46 -10.13
N ALA A 205 -14.19 23.22 -9.10
CA ALA A 205 -12.84 23.15 -8.53
C ALA A 205 -12.53 21.76 -7.93
N TRP A 206 -13.47 21.21 -7.15
CA TRP A 206 -13.37 19.84 -6.61
C TRP A 206 -13.27 18.80 -7.71
N SER A 207 -14.25 18.77 -8.61
CA SER A 207 -14.33 17.71 -9.63
C SER A 207 -13.22 17.84 -10.67
N GLY A 208 -12.92 19.07 -11.12
CA GLY A 208 -11.86 19.33 -12.10
C GLY A 208 -10.48 18.96 -11.57
N ALA A 209 -10.16 19.31 -10.33
CA ALA A 209 -8.90 18.96 -9.71
C ALA A 209 -8.75 17.45 -9.47
N ALA A 210 -9.83 16.78 -9.03
CA ALA A 210 -9.82 15.33 -8.83
C ALA A 210 -9.63 14.59 -10.15
N LEU A 211 -10.32 15.00 -11.21
CA LEU A 211 -10.17 14.39 -12.53
C LEU A 211 -8.81 14.71 -13.16
N ALA A 212 -8.31 15.94 -13.03
CA ALA A 212 -7.02 16.33 -13.60
C ALA A 212 -5.86 15.44 -13.11
N LEU A 213 -5.85 15.10 -11.81
CA LEU A 213 -4.78 14.26 -11.25
C LEU A 213 -5.13 12.77 -11.27
N GLY A 214 -6.42 12.42 -11.03
CA GLY A 214 -6.83 11.02 -10.87
C GLY A 214 -7.05 10.28 -12.19
N SER A 215 -7.27 10.96 -13.32
CA SER A 215 -7.59 10.29 -14.58
C SER A 215 -6.37 9.78 -15.35
N TYR A 216 -5.16 10.20 -15.01
CA TYR A 216 -3.94 9.92 -15.79
C TYR A 216 -3.77 8.43 -16.13
N TRP A 217 -3.79 7.55 -15.13
CA TRP A 217 -3.58 6.11 -15.32
C TRP A 217 -4.70 5.46 -16.13
N TYR A 218 -5.94 5.90 -15.93
CA TYR A 218 -7.11 5.41 -16.65
C TYR A 218 -7.10 5.86 -18.11
N LEU A 219 -6.67 7.09 -18.41
CA LEU A 219 -6.47 7.59 -19.77
C LEU A 219 -5.33 6.87 -20.46
N ARG A 220 -4.20 6.63 -19.78
CA ARG A 220 -3.09 5.81 -20.29
C ARG A 220 -3.59 4.43 -20.71
N ASN A 221 -4.32 3.76 -19.83
CA ASN A 221 -4.87 2.44 -20.09
C ASN A 221 -5.85 2.46 -21.27
N TRP A 222 -6.71 3.48 -21.33
CA TRP A 222 -7.65 3.64 -22.45
C TRP A 222 -6.92 3.80 -23.78
N ILE A 223 -5.88 4.62 -23.83
CA ILE A 223 -5.08 4.83 -25.04
C ILE A 223 -4.35 3.55 -25.47
N VAL A 224 -3.81 2.79 -24.50
CA VAL A 224 -3.01 1.60 -24.78
C VAL A 224 -3.86 0.36 -25.04
N ALA A 225 -4.90 0.14 -24.24
CA ALA A 225 -5.69 -1.11 -24.24
C ALA A 225 -7.16 -0.91 -24.68
N GLY A 226 -7.58 0.31 -25.05
CA GLY A 226 -8.97 0.59 -25.40
C GLY A 226 -9.96 0.55 -24.24
N ASN A 227 -9.46 0.34 -23.01
CA ASN A 227 -10.27 0.23 -21.79
C ASN A 227 -9.54 0.95 -20.63
N PRO A 228 -10.20 1.87 -19.92
CA PRO A 228 -9.59 2.57 -18.78
C PRO A 228 -9.27 1.62 -17.61
N VAL A 229 -10.00 0.49 -17.51
CA VAL A 229 -9.84 -0.53 -16.47
C VAL A 229 -9.80 -1.91 -17.12
N PRO A 230 -8.69 -2.33 -17.75
CA PRO A 230 -8.61 -3.55 -18.56
C PRO A 230 -8.96 -4.84 -17.81
N VAL A 231 -8.91 -4.84 -16.48
CA VAL A 231 -9.36 -5.95 -15.62
C VAL A 231 -10.90 -6.11 -15.62
N VAL A 232 -11.65 -5.16 -16.17
CA VAL A 232 -13.11 -5.20 -16.26
C VAL A 232 -13.50 -5.45 -17.72
N GLY A 233 -13.83 -6.69 -18.04
CA GLY A 233 -14.25 -7.07 -19.40
C GLY A 233 -15.71 -6.75 -19.72
N ARG A 234 -16.55 -6.50 -18.69
CA ARG A 234 -17.97 -6.21 -18.87
C ARG A 234 -18.45 -5.10 -17.95
N LEU A 235 -19.24 -4.19 -18.47
CA LEU A 235 -19.95 -3.18 -17.70
C LEU A 235 -21.45 -3.24 -18.04
N GLY A 236 -22.21 -4.00 -17.26
CA GLY A 236 -23.60 -4.32 -17.59
C GLY A 236 -23.72 -5.05 -18.93
N PRO A 237 -24.50 -4.55 -19.90
CA PRO A 237 -24.65 -5.18 -21.22
C PRO A 237 -23.45 -4.92 -22.17
N PHE A 238 -22.55 -4.01 -21.82
CA PHE A 238 -21.45 -3.60 -22.69
C PHE A 238 -20.23 -4.49 -22.46
N ARG A 239 -19.67 -5.06 -23.53
CA ARG A 239 -18.36 -5.70 -23.54
C ARG A 239 -17.30 -4.61 -23.78
N LEU A 240 -16.26 -4.63 -22.95
CA LEU A 240 -15.10 -3.75 -23.07
C LEU A 240 -13.91 -4.57 -23.57
N PRO A 241 -12.97 -3.98 -24.34
CA PRO A 241 -11.68 -4.60 -24.56
C PRO A 241 -11.07 -4.97 -23.20
N SER A 242 -10.71 -6.22 -23.02
CA SER A 242 -10.16 -6.72 -21.76
C SER A 242 -8.90 -7.50 -22.02
N LEU A 243 -8.20 -7.84 -20.97
CA LEU A 243 -7.17 -8.86 -21.00
C LEU A 243 -7.78 -10.20 -21.43
N PRO A 244 -6.96 -11.18 -21.87
CA PRO A 244 -7.46 -12.47 -22.33
C PRO A 244 -8.50 -13.07 -21.37
N GLU A 245 -9.63 -13.56 -21.91
CA GLU A 245 -10.78 -14.03 -21.10
C GLU A 245 -10.41 -15.19 -20.18
N ASP A 246 -9.51 -16.07 -20.60
CA ASP A 246 -8.96 -17.17 -19.81
C ASP A 246 -8.25 -16.73 -18.52
N ARG A 247 -7.80 -15.48 -18.49
CA ARG A 247 -7.20 -14.87 -17.30
C ARG A 247 -8.22 -14.16 -16.40
N LEU A 248 -9.38 -13.78 -16.94
CA LEU A 248 -10.46 -13.14 -16.17
C LEU A 248 -11.22 -14.16 -15.33
N ASP A 249 -11.45 -15.35 -15.88
CA ASP A 249 -12.19 -16.42 -15.23
C ASP A 249 -11.51 -16.90 -13.94
N ASP A 250 -10.18 -16.78 -13.85
CA ASP A 250 -9.41 -17.11 -12.64
C ASP A 250 -9.81 -16.29 -11.41
N PHE A 251 -10.49 -15.14 -11.57
CA PHE A 251 -10.91 -14.27 -10.49
C PHE A 251 -12.40 -14.34 -10.12
N ASP A 252 -13.25 -14.87 -11.00
CA ASP A 252 -14.71 -14.85 -10.79
C ASP A 252 -15.12 -15.55 -9.51
N ASP A 253 -14.43 -16.59 -9.10
CA ASP A 253 -14.71 -17.41 -7.92
C ASP A 253 -13.99 -16.94 -6.65
N THR A 254 -13.24 -15.83 -6.68
CA THR A 254 -12.40 -15.41 -5.55
C THR A 254 -13.04 -14.35 -4.65
N SER A 255 -14.30 -13.97 -4.87
CA SER A 255 -14.98 -13.02 -3.99
C SER A 255 -15.45 -13.67 -2.67
N ILE A 256 -15.44 -12.89 -1.59
CA ILE A 256 -15.99 -13.34 -0.31
C ILE A 256 -17.47 -13.75 -0.46
N LEU A 257 -18.23 -12.99 -1.26
CA LEU A 257 -19.65 -13.24 -1.49
C LEU A 257 -19.89 -14.64 -2.10
N HIS A 258 -19.07 -15.05 -3.08
CA HIS A 258 -19.16 -16.37 -3.72
C HIS A 258 -19.01 -17.50 -2.69
N HIS A 259 -18.08 -17.35 -1.74
CA HIS A 259 -17.77 -18.36 -0.74
C HIS A 259 -18.66 -18.38 0.52
N LEU A 260 -19.57 -17.39 0.70
CA LEU A 260 -20.43 -17.34 1.90
C LEU A 260 -21.28 -18.60 2.11
N GLY A 261 -21.66 -19.27 1.02
CA GLY A 261 -22.40 -20.53 1.04
C GLY A 261 -21.55 -21.79 1.26
N THR A 262 -20.23 -21.66 1.22
CA THR A 262 -19.31 -22.82 1.37
C THR A 262 -19.25 -23.25 2.83
N PRO A 263 -19.53 -24.55 3.14
CA PRO A 263 -19.49 -25.04 4.51
C PRO A 263 -18.14 -24.79 5.19
N GLY A 264 -18.16 -24.20 6.37
CA GLY A 264 -16.95 -23.93 7.15
C GLY A 264 -16.21 -22.63 6.77
N PHE A 265 -16.42 -22.03 5.60
CA PHE A 265 -15.71 -20.85 5.14
C PHE A 265 -15.83 -19.65 6.08
N VAL A 266 -17.06 -19.33 6.53
CA VAL A 266 -17.28 -18.17 7.43
C VAL A 266 -16.53 -18.35 8.75
N ARG A 267 -16.56 -19.54 9.37
CA ARG A 267 -15.91 -19.79 10.67
C ARG A 267 -14.43 -20.08 10.55
N GLY A 268 -14.01 -20.78 9.51
CA GLY A 268 -12.63 -21.25 9.30
C GLY A 268 -11.73 -20.22 8.61
N THR A 269 -12.27 -19.41 7.70
CA THR A 269 -11.49 -18.49 6.88
C THR A 269 -11.89 -17.02 7.06
N LEU A 270 -13.15 -16.68 6.84
CA LEU A 270 -13.59 -15.28 6.83
C LEU A 270 -13.45 -14.60 8.19
N LEU A 271 -14.05 -15.14 9.25
CA LEU A 271 -13.99 -14.54 10.59
C LEU A 271 -12.55 -14.45 11.15
N PRO A 272 -11.72 -15.50 11.06
CA PRO A 272 -10.32 -15.39 11.44
C PRO A 272 -9.56 -14.35 10.61
N GLY A 273 -9.76 -14.32 9.28
CA GLY A 273 -9.10 -13.36 8.38
C GLY A 273 -9.48 -11.94 8.70
N VAL A 274 -10.78 -11.60 8.72
CA VAL A 274 -11.26 -10.23 8.99
C VAL A 274 -10.93 -9.80 10.43
N SER A 275 -10.86 -10.72 11.39
CA SER A 275 -10.48 -10.38 12.75
C SER A 275 -9.03 -9.88 12.89
N GLN A 276 -8.17 -10.04 11.87
CA GLN A 276 -6.82 -9.47 11.85
C GLN A 276 -6.84 -7.93 11.97
N ILE A 277 -7.91 -7.26 11.54
CA ILE A 277 -8.09 -5.81 11.78
C ILE A 277 -8.06 -5.49 13.28
N THR A 278 -8.55 -6.39 14.11
CA THR A 278 -8.63 -6.25 15.57
C THR A 278 -7.62 -7.14 16.30
N GLY A 279 -6.52 -7.49 15.64
CA GLY A 279 -5.50 -8.36 16.20
C GLY A 279 -5.98 -9.79 16.51
N GLY A 280 -6.94 -10.32 15.76
CA GLY A 280 -7.54 -11.64 15.93
C GLY A 280 -8.72 -11.69 16.92
N SER A 281 -9.10 -10.55 17.52
CA SER A 281 -10.19 -10.48 18.51
C SER A 281 -11.57 -10.41 17.84
N LYS A 282 -12.28 -11.52 17.77
CA LYS A 282 -13.65 -11.59 17.24
C LYS A 282 -14.66 -10.73 18.03
N PRO A 283 -14.63 -10.68 19.37
CA PRO A 283 -15.51 -9.77 20.13
C PRO A 283 -15.25 -8.29 19.79
N LEU A 284 -13.98 -7.89 19.67
CA LEU A 284 -13.64 -6.53 19.29
C LEU A 284 -14.09 -6.20 17.86
N LEU A 285 -14.00 -7.16 16.94
CA LEU A 285 -14.54 -7.04 15.58
C LEU A 285 -16.06 -6.78 15.62
N ALA A 286 -16.80 -7.52 16.42
CA ALA A 286 -18.25 -7.32 16.56
C ALA A 286 -18.59 -5.93 17.11
N VAL A 287 -17.85 -5.45 18.12
CA VAL A 287 -17.98 -4.07 18.64
C VAL A 287 -17.67 -3.04 17.55
N LEU A 288 -16.61 -3.24 16.77
CA LEU A 288 -16.23 -2.36 15.66
C LEU A 288 -17.35 -2.28 14.61
N CYS A 289 -17.90 -3.42 14.20
CA CYS A 289 -19.05 -3.46 13.27
C CYS A 289 -20.26 -2.70 13.83
N LEU A 290 -20.59 -2.89 15.11
CA LEU A 290 -21.68 -2.17 15.77
C LEU A 290 -21.43 -0.67 15.78
N VAL A 291 -20.22 -0.22 16.14
CA VAL A 291 -19.83 1.21 16.14
C VAL A 291 -20.00 1.80 14.75
N VAL A 292 -19.55 1.12 13.71
CA VAL A 292 -19.67 1.55 12.31
C VAL A 292 -21.14 1.72 11.91
N VAL A 293 -21.97 0.72 12.17
CA VAL A 293 -23.39 0.73 11.81
C VAL A 293 -24.14 1.84 12.57
N VAL A 294 -23.92 1.94 13.88
CA VAL A 294 -24.56 2.97 14.71
C VAL A 294 -24.12 4.37 14.28
N THR A 295 -22.83 4.57 14.04
CA THR A 295 -22.30 5.86 13.57
C THR A 295 -22.94 6.27 12.26
N ALA A 296 -22.97 5.38 11.27
CA ALA A 296 -23.59 5.65 9.98
C ALA A 296 -25.09 5.96 10.15
N ALA A 297 -25.82 5.17 10.94
CA ALA A 297 -27.25 5.40 11.21
C ALA A 297 -27.50 6.75 11.88
N VAL A 298 -26.69 7.15 12.85
CA VAL A 298 -26.78 8.45 13.53
C VAL A 298 -26.54 9.58 12.52
N VAL A 299 -25.45 9.53 11.75
CA VAL A 299 -25.10 10.55 10.76
C VAL A 299 -26.20 10.69 9.71
N LEU A 300 -26.70 9.58 9.18
CA LEU A 300 -27.74 9.58 8.12
C LEU A 300 -29.11 10.12 8.59
N ARG A 301 -29.38 10.10 9.92
CA ARG A 301 -30.61 10.69 10.48
C ARG A 301 -30.54 12.21 10.61
N HIS A 302 -29.35 12.79 10.65
CA HIS A 302 -29.21 14.25 10.77
C HIS A 302 -29.62 14.98 9.48
N ARG A 303 -30.19 16.15 9.64
CA ARG A 303 -30.55 17.05 8.53
C ARG A 303 -29.88 18.41 8.79
N PRO A 304 -29.48 19.10 7.77
CA PRO A 304 -29.56 18.84 6.33
C PRO A 304 -28.43 17.93 5.82
N VAL A 305 -28.66 17.28 4.68
CA VAL A 305 -27.66 16.40 4.03
C VAL A 305 -26.41 17.19 3.65
N ASP A 306 -25.23 16.72 4.07
CA ASP A 306 -23.93 17.34 3.82
C ASP A 306 -22.83 16.27 3.62
N VAL A 307 -21.56 16.68 3.47
CA VAL A 307 -20.40 15.81 3.25
C VAL A 307 -20.38 14.56 4.16
N PRO A 308 -20.64 14.65 5.49
CA PRO A 308 -20.68 13.44 6.33
C PRO A 308 -21.68 12.38 5.87
N HIS A 309 -22.81 12.76 5.28
CA HIS A 309 -23.79 11.81 4.74
C HIS A 309 -23.25 11.07 3.54
N VAL A 310 -22.57 11.80 2.63
CA VAL A 310 -21.90 11.18 1.47
C VAL A 310 -20.83 10.19 1.94
N VAL A 311 -20.04 10.58 2.94
CA VAL A 311 -18.98 9.73 3.51
C VAL A 311 -19.56 8.47 4.15
N ALA A 312 -20.67 8.59 4.90
CA ALA A 312 -21.35 7.45 5.51
C ALA A 312 -21.87 6.46 4.44
N VAL A 313 -22.55 6.97 3.42
CA VAL A 313 -23.07 6.13 2.31
C VAL A 313 -21.93 5.49 1.52
N ALA A 314 -20.93 6.28 1.14
CA ALA A 314 -19.78 5.80 0.37
C ALA A 314 -18.97 4.75 1.15
N GLY A 315 -18.76 4.96 2.45
CA GLY A 315 -18.08 4.00 3.32
C GLY A 315 -18.84 2.67 3.46
N LEU A 316 -20.17 2.71 3.63
CA LEU A 316 -20.99 1.49 3.67
C LEU A 316 -20.97 0.73 2.34
N ILE A 317 -21.14 1.45 1.21
CA ILE A 317 -21.07 0.83 -0.12
C ILE A 317 -19.67 0.25 -0.37
N GLY A 318 -18.60 0.95 0.04
CA GLY A 318 -17.24 0.46 -0.09
C GLY A 318 -16.99 -0.84 0.69
N LEU A 319 -17.61 -1.05 1.85
CA LEU A 319 -17.58 -2.35 2.54
C LEU A 319 -18.32 -3.44 1.76
N VAL A 320 -19.44 -3.11 1.12
CA VAL A 320 -20.15 -4.06 0.22
C VAL A 320 -19.27 -4.40 -0.98
N VAL A 321 -18.63 -3.41 -1.60
CA VAL A 321 -17.69 -3.62 -2.70
C VAL A 321 -16.54 -4.54 -2.28
N TYR A 322 -15.98 -4.37 -1.08
CA TYR A 322 -14.94 -5.26 -0.56
C TYR A 322 -15.40 -6.74 -0.51
N VAL A 323 -16.65 -6.99 -0.12
CA VAL A 323 -17.19 -8.36 -0.05
C VAL A 323 -17.47 -8.96 -1.44
N THR A 324 -17.80 -8.11 -2.42
CA THR A 324 -18.16 -8.53 -3.78
C THR A 324 -16.99 -8.52 -4.76
N ALA A 325 -15.91 -7.78 -4.44
CA ALA A 325 -14.72 -7.74 -5.28
C ALA A 325 -13.90 -9.02 -5.17
N PRO A 326 -13.12 -9.38 -6.21
CA PRO A 326 -12.14 -10.45 -6.12
C PRO A 326 -11.16 -10.22 -4.97
N ASN A 327 -10.97 -11.21 -4.12
CA ASN A 327 -10.09 -11.18 -2.94
C ASN A 327 -9.05 -12.30 -2.95
N GLY A 328 -9.08 -13.18 -3.94
CA GLY A 328 -8.09 -14.24 -4.12
C GLY A 328 -6.85 -13.77 -4.86
N ALA A 329 -5.82 -14.61 -4.86
CA ALA A 329 -4.70 -14.49 -5.77
C ALA A 329 -4.77 -15.67 -6.76
N PRO A 330 -4.68 -15.45 -8.08
CA PRO A 330 -4.53 -16.54 -9.01
C PRO A 330 -3.17 -17.21 -8.74
N ILE A 331 -3.21 -18.49 -8.40
CA ILE A 331 -2.00 -19.31 -8.35
C ILE A 331 -1.78 -19.83 -9.76
N ALA A 332 -0.58 -19.65 -10.31
CA ALA A 332 -0.23 -20.19 -11.62
C ALA A 332 -0.46 -21.71 -11.62
N GLY A 333 -1.48 -22.18 -12.37
CA GLY A 333 -1.79 -23.60 -12.55
C GLY A 333 -3.08 -24.12 -11.93
N GLY A 334 -3.97 -23.30 -11.43
CA GLY A 334 -5.30 -23.77 -10.99
C GLY A 334 -6.01 -22.83 -10.06
N GLY A 335 -7.21 -22.50 -10.40
CA GLY A 335 -8.28 -21.79 -9.71
C GLY A 335 -7.91 -20.85 -8.54
N GLY A 336 -8.52 -19.71 -8.50
CA GLY A 336 -8.31 -18.76 -7.39
C GLY A 336 -8.59 -19.40 -6.03
N VAL A 337 -7.60 -19.42 -5.13
CA VAL A 337 -7.76 -19.96 -3.78
C VAL A 337 -8.01 -18.85 -2.80
N LEU A 338 -9.14 -18.89 -2.10
CA LEU A 338 -9.45 -17.96 -1.03
C LEU A 338 -9.00 -18.55 0.31
N GLU A 339 -7.71 -18.46 0.58
CA GLU A 339 -7.10 -18.94 1.82
C GLU A 339 -7.22 -17.94 2.97
N LEU A 340 -7.12 -18.45 4.20
CA LEU A 340 -7.10 -17.63 5.41
C LEU A 340 -6.07 -16.50 5.35
N THR A 341 -4.87 -16.79 4.87
CA THR A 341 -3.77 -15.82 4.76
C THR A 341 -4.13 -14.70 3.80
N ILE A 342 -4.71 -15.03 2.63
CA ILE A 342 -5.12 -14.05 1.62
C ILE A 342 -6.27 -13.19 2.13
N VAL A 343 -7.30 -13.79 2.76
CA VAL A 343 -8.40 -13.02 3.36
C VAL A 343 -7.87 -12.10 4.46
N GLY A 344 -6.96 -12.58 5.31
CA GLY A 344 -6.33 -11.77 6.35
C GLY A 344 -5.56 -10.59 5.78
N LEU A 345 -4.71 -10.82 4.79
CA LEU A 345 -3.91 -9.80 4.11
C LEU A 345 -4.80 -8.77 3.38
N ASN A 346 -5.81 -9.24 2.66
CA ASN A 346 -6.69 -8.40 1.85
C ASN A 346 -7.75 -7.65 2.65
N THR A 347 -7.85 -7.86 3.97
CA THR A 347 -8.65 -6.97 4.85
C THR A 347 -8.20 -5.51 4.76
N ARG A 348 -6.96 -5.24 4.34
CA ARG A 348 -6.46 -3.90 4.04
C ARG A 348 -7.33 -3.15 3.02
N TYR A 349 -8.03 -3.84 2.13
CA TYR A 349 -8.92 -3.21 1.12
C TYR A 349 -10.24 -2.72 1.72
N ALA A 350 -10.66 -3.20 2.89
CA ALA A 350 -11.80 -2.66 3.64
C ALA A 350 -11.43 -1.40 4.45
N LEU A 351 -10.14 -1.20 4.75
CA LEU A 351 -9.69 -0.15 5.67
C LEU A 351 -9.96 1.28 5.19
N PRO A 352 -9.92 1.63 3.89
CA PRO A 352 -10.33 2.95 3.41
C PRO A 352 -11.79 3.28 3.76
N SER A 353 -12.70 2.32 3.60
CA SER A 353 -14.10 2.48 4.01
C SER A 353 -14.25 2.57 5.53
N LEU A 354 -13.55 1.72 6.25
CA LEU A 354 -13.57 1.68 7.71
C LEU A 354 -13.06 2.97 8.34
N VAL A 355 -11.94 3.52 7.86
CA VAL A 355 -11.37 4.77 8.40
C VAL A 355 -12.30 5.96 8.17
N LEU A 356 -12.99 6.02 7.03
CA LEU A 356 -13.98 7.05 6.74
C LEU A 356 -15.17 6.96 7.70
N LEU A 357 -15.70 5.77 7.94
CA LEU A 357 -16.81 5.55 8.86
C LEU A 357 -16.42 5.84 10.32
N LEU A 358 -15.24 5.43 10.74
CA LEU A 358 -14.69 5.77 12.05
C LEU A 358 -14.42 7.27 12.20
N GLY A 359 -13.98 7.94 11.13
CA GLY A 359 -13.80 9.40 11.10
C GLY A 359 -15.08 10.19 11.39
N LEU A 360 -16.26 9.56 11.25
CA LEU A 360 -17.57 10.16 11.58
C LEU A 360 -17.98 9.97 13.05
N VAL A 361 -17.31 9.09 13.82
CA VAL A 361 -17.65 8.83 15.23
C VAL A 361 -17.65 10.10 16.09
N PRO A 362 -16.65 11.01 15.98
CA PRO A 362 -16.68 12.27 16.72
C PRO A 362 -17.96 13.08 16.49
N MET A 363 -18.50 13.07 15.27
CA MET A 363 -19.74 13.78 14.91
C MET A 363 -20.97 13.06 15.48
N ALA A 364 -21.01 11.73 15.42
CA ALA A 364 -22.11 10.93 15.97
C ALA A 364 -22.24 11.08 17.51
N LEU A 365 -21.14 11.31 18.21
CA LEU A 365 -21.12 11.56 19.65
C LEU A 365 -21.62 12.98 20.03
N GLY A 366 -21.92 13.85 19.05
CA GLY A 366 -22.41 15.22 19.26
C GLY A 366 -21.32 16.20 19.68
N ALA A 367 -21.63 17.51 19.62
CA ALA A 367 -20.64 18.59 19.75
C ALA A 367 -20.11 18.87 21.17
N ARG A 368 -20.78 18.38 22.23
CA ARG A 368 -20.38 18.67 23.61
C ARG A 368 -19.36 17.67 24.14
N PRO A 369 -18.17 18.11 24.57
CA PRO A 369 -17.25 17.24 25.30
C PRO A 369 -17.94 16.67 26.56
N SER A 370 -17.82 15.37 26.77
CA SER A 370 -18.40 14.70 27.93
C SER A 370 -17.36 13.76 28.55
N ARG A 371 -17.52 13.45 29.84
CA ARG A 371 -16.71 12.42 30.51
C ARG A 371 -16.74 11.08 29.76
N GLN A 372 -17.88 10.76 29.15
CA GLN A 372 -18.03 9.55 28.33
C GLN A 372 -17.11 9.59 27.08
N SER A 373 -17.00 10.75 26.40
CA SER A 373 -16.11 10.88 25.25
C SER A 373 -14.62 10.76 25.62
N ASP A 374 -14.24 11.18 26.83
CA ASP A 374 -12.86 11.00 27.32
C ASP A 374 -12.59 9.54 27.70
N LEU A 375 -13.56 8.82 28.23
CA LEU A 375 -13.47 7.38 28.49
C LEU A 375 -13.34 6.59 27.19
N VAL A 376 -14.14 6.94 26.17
CA VAL A 376 -14.03 6.33 24.83
C VAL A 376 -12.66 6.60 24.21
N ALA A 377 -12.15 7.83 24.31
CA ALA A 377 -10.81 8.14 23.82
C ALA A 377 -9.73 7.35 24.56
N GLY A 378 -9.85 7.19 25.88
CA GLY A 378 -8.96 6.35 26.69
C GLY A 378 -9.00 4.88 26.25
N ALA A 379 -10.19 4.32 26.05
CA ALA A 379 -10.36 2.95 25.57
C ALA A 379 -9.75 2.74 24.17
N VAL A 380 -9.98 3.66 23.24
CA VAL A 380 -9.37 3.59 21.90
C VAL A 380 -7.84 3.68 21.98
N ALA A 381 -7.28 4.54 22.85
CA ALA A 381 -5.84 4.63 23.05
C ALA A 381 -5.24 3.32 23.58
N VAL A 382 -5.91 2.66 24.54
CA VAL A 382 -5.49 1.35 25.03
C VAL A 382 -5.53 0.29 23.92
N LEU A 383 -6.56 0.32 23.08
CA LEU A 383 -6.64 -0.58 21.92
C LEU A 383 -5.53 -0.32 20.90
N VAL A 384 -5.23 0.94 20.60
CA VAL A 384 -4.10 1.30 19.71
C VAL A 384 -2.80 0.76 20.29
N LEU A 385 -2.54 0.95 21.57
CA LEU A 385 -1.35 0.42 22.24
C LEU A 385 -1.30 -1.11 22.18
N ALA A 386 -2.39 -1.79 22.47
CA ALA A 386 -2.45 -3.25 22.45
C ALA A 386 -2.15 -3.80 21.03
N LEU A 387 -2.72 -3.17 19.99
CA LEU A 387 -2.46 -3.55 18.61
C LEU A 387 -1.01 -3.22 18.21
N ALA A 388 -0.50 -2.05 18.60
CA ALA A 388 0.87 -1.64 18.32
C ALA A 388 1.87 -2.61 18.97
N VAL A 389 1.68 -2.96 20.25
CA VAL A 389 2.52 -3.96 20.94
C VAL A 389 2.47 -5.30 20.23
N LYS A 390 1.28 -5.79 19.87
CA LYS A 390 1.14 -7.05 19.13
C LYS A 390 1.90 -7.02 17.81
N SER A 391 1.79 -5.93 17.05
CA SER A 391 2.47 -5.78 15.76
C SER A 391 3.98 -5.59 15.88
N THR A 392 4.48 -5.19 17.05
CA THR A 392 5.91 -4.91 17.26
C THR A 392 6.69 -6.16 17.69
N VAL A 393 6.02 -7.21 18.14
CA VAL A 393 6.68 -8.42 18.63
C VAL A 393 7.56 -9.05 17.55
N ASP A 394 7.03 -9.21 16.34
CA ASP A 394 7.75 -9.86 15.23
C ASP A 394 9.02 -9.09 14.82
N PRO A 395 8.97 -7.78 14.49
CA PRO A 395 10.17 -7.05 14.13
C PRO A 395 11.18 -6.89 15.29
N LEU A 396 10.72 -6.82 16.54
CA LEU A 396 11.63 -6.73 17.70
C LEU A 396 12.37 -8.02 17.99
N GLN A 397 11.81 -9.18 17.72
CA GLN A 397 12.52 -10.47 17.86
C GLN A 397 13.71 -10.58 16.91
N GLU A 398 13.67 -9.83 15.82
CA GLU A 398 14.69 -9.83 14.77
C GLU A 398 15.68 -8.64 14.90
N LEU A 399 15.38 -7.65 15.75
CA LEU A 399 16.30 -6.55 16.04
C LEU A 399 17.48 -7.07 16.87
N VAL A 400 18.65 -7.06 16.26
CA VAL A 400 19.85 -7.76 16.76
C VAL A 400 20.52 -7.04 17.93
N THR A 401 20.20 -5.75 18.19
CA THR A 401 20.88 -5.00 19.25
C THR A 401 19.93 -4.14 20.10
N ALA A 402 20.28 -3.99 21.39
CA ALA A 402 19.60 -3.06 22.30
C ALA A 402 19.67 -1.59 21.80
N ALA A 403 20.63 -1.25 20.94
CA ALA A 403 20.79 0.07 20.34
C ALA A 403 19.65 0.38 19.38
N ASP A 404 19.20 -0.58 18.57
CA ASP A 404 18.11 -0.40 17.59
C ASP A 404 16.78 -0.16 18.31
N ILE A 405 16.54 -0.90 19.39
CA ILE A 405 15.36 -0.70 20.25
C ILE A 405 15.43 0.70 20.88
N ALA A 406 16.60 1.12 21.39
CA ALA A 406 16.77 2.43 21.98
C ALA A 406 16.57 3.57 20.98
N ILE A 407 16.99 3.40 19.71
CA ILE A 407 16.75 4.35 18.63
C ILE A 407 15.25 4.46 18.32
N ALA A 408 14.56 3.32 18.11
CA ALA A 408 13.14 3.29 17.82
C ALA A 408 12.31 3.93 18.95
N VAL A 409 12.62 3.58 20.21
CA VAL A 409 11.98 4.16 21.40
C VAL A 409 12.34 5.64 21.55
N GLY A 410 13.60 6.01 21.37
CA GLY A 410 14.08 7.41 21.49
C GLY A 410 13.40 8.34 20.48
N VAL A 411 13.28 7.90 19.22
CA VAL A 411 12.58 8.64 18.17
C VAL A 411 11.09 8.73 18.44
N GLY A 412 10.45 7.63 18.86
CA GLY A 412 9.03 7.61 19.24
C GLY A 412 8.72 8.56 20.41
N VAL A 413 9.54 8.53 21.45
CA VAL A 413 9.44 9.42 22.61
C VAL A 413 9.72 10.86 22.21
N GLY A 414 10.74 11.12 21.39
CA GLY A 414 11.06 12.45 20.86
C GLY A 414 9.91 13.06 20.06
N ALA A 415 9.30 12.27 19.16
CA ALA A 415 8.12 12.68 18.38
C ALA A 415 6.91 12.98 19.30
N ALA A 416 6.67 12.15 20.32
CA ALA A 416 5.62 12.37 21.30
C ALA A 416 5.85 13.63 22.11
N LEU A 417 7.07 13.89 22.59
CA LEU A 417 7.43 15.09 23.34
C LEU A 417 7.32 16.35 22.47
N ALA A 418 7.75 16.29 21.20
CA ALA A 418 7.57 17.38 20.25
C ALA A 418 6.08 17.69 20.02
N GLY A 419 5.23 16.65 19.91
CA GLY A 419 3.77 16.79 19.83
C GLY A 419 3.16 17.42 21.09
N VAL A 420 3.59 16.99 22.29
CA VAL A 420 3.15 17.57 23.57
C VAL A 420 3.53 19.06 23.66
N TRP A 421 4.77 19.37 23.31
CA TRP A 421 5.25 20.74 23.33
C TRP A 421 4.49 21.62 22.32
N TRP A 422 4.27 21.13 21.12
CA TRP A 422 3.48 21.81 20.08
C TRP A 422 2.05 22.10 20.55
N LEU A 423 1.36 21.11 21.14
CA LEU A 423 0.00 21.29 21.68
C LEU A 423 -0.05 22.20 22.90
N GLY A 424 0.99 22.21 23.73
CA GLY A 424 1.09 23.09 24.91
C GLY A 424 1.30 24.57 24.56
N SER A 425 2.02 24.85 23.47
CA SER A 425 2.33 26.22 23.02
C SER A 425 1.14 26.92 22.34
N HIS A 426 0.13 26.17 21.86
CA HIS A 426 -1.01 26.71 21.10
C HIS A 426 -2.21 27.17 21.93
N ARG A 427 -2.13 27.15 23.26
CA ARG A 427 -3.27 27.58 24.10
C ARG A 427 -3.56 29.09 24.05
N ARG A 428 -2.79 29.93 23.34
CA ARG A 428 -2.89 31.41 23.43
C ARG A 428 -3.16 32.22 22.17
N SER A 429 -3.13 31.66 20.95
CA SER A 429 -3.68 32.37 19.76
C SER A 429 -3.69 31.48 18.49
N PRO A 430 -4.68 31.64 17.55
CA PRO A 430 -4.82 30.82 16.35
C PRO A 430 -4.15 31.43 15.11
N THR A 431 -3.01 32.10 15.25
CA THR A 431 -2.32 32.70 14.11
C THR A 431 -1.10 31.86 13.74
N LEU A 432 -1.09 31.37 12.49
CA LEU A 432 0.01 30.85 11.68
C LEU A 432 1.26 30.39 12.45
N LEU A 433 1.68 29.15 12.20
CA LEU A 433 2.91 28.50 12.69
C LEU A 433 3.98 29.53 13.11
N ASP A 434 4.23 29.65 14.39
CA ASP A 434 5.35 30.43 14.87
C ASP A 434 6.62 29.89 14.20
N ARG A 435 7.45 30.79 13.66
CA ARG A 435 8.67 30.46 12.92
C ARG A 435 9.58 29.48 13.68
N ARG A 436 9.54 29.53 15.03
CA ARG A 436 10.27 28.62 15.92
C ARG A 436 9.72 27.18 15.88
N GLN A 437 8.43 27.00 15.63
CA GLN A 437 7.77 25.68 15.57
C GLN A 437 8.02 25.00 14.24
N GLY A 438 8.01 25.75 13.13
CA GLY A 438 8.44 25.26 11.83
C GLY A 438 9.89 24.79 11.84
N VAL A 439 10.78 25.54 12.52
CA VAL A 439 12.19 25.17 12.71
C VAL A 439 12.33 23.92 13.58
N ALA A 440 11.58 23.79 14.67
CA ALA A 440 11.64 22.60 15.52
C ALA A 440 11.13 21.33 14.79
N LEU A 441 10.07 21.44 13.99
CA LEU A 441 9.57 20.34 13.17
C LEU A 441 10.57 19.97 12.07
N ALA A 442 11.17 20.97 11.42
CA ALA A 442 12.21 20.74 10.41
C ALA A 442 13.46 20.08 11.01
N LEU A 443 13.89 20.51 12.21
CA LEU A 443 15.01 19.91 12.93
C LEU A 443 14.70 18.48 13.38
N ALA A 444 13.48 18.21 13.86
CA ALA A 444 13.05 16.86 14.22
C ALA A 444 12.99 15.94 13.00
N THR A 445 12.49 16.44 11.86
CA THR A 445 12.47 15.70 10.59
C THR A 445 13.89 15.48 10.07
N ALA A 446 14.76 16.48 10.13
CA ALA A 446 16.17 16.35 9.74
C ALA A 446 16.92 15.37 10.66
N ALA A 447 16.67 15.40 11.97
CA ALA A 447 17.24 14.44 12.90
C ALA A 447 16.78 13.00 12.61
N LEU A 448 15.50 12.80 12.27
CA LEU A 448 14.95 11.53 11.82
C LEU A 448 15.65 11.01 10.54
N VAL A 449 15.83 11.89 9.56
CA VAL A 449 16.54 11.56 8.31
C VAL A 449 18.02 11.26 8.59
N VAL A 450 18.69 12.03 9.43
CA VAL A 450 20.11 11.81 9.80
C VAL A 450 20.28 10.51 10.58
N VAL A 451 19.36 10.18 11.49
CA VAL A 451 19.38 8.89 12.22
C VAL A 451 19.16 7.73 11.27
N ALA A 452 18.22 7.84 10.33
CA ALA A 452 17.96 6.83 9.33
C ALA A 452 19.13 6.65 8.35
N LEU A 453 19.73 7.75 7.88
CA LEU A 453 20.92 7.73 7.03
C LEU A 453 22.16 7.22 7.78
N GLY A 454 22.32 7.62 9.03
CA GLY A 454 23.44 7.20 9.90
C GLY A 454 23.34 5.73 10.28
N SER A 455 22.14 5.21 10.58
CA SER A 455 21.94 3.79 10.86
C SER A 455 22.29 2.92 9.67
N ARG A 456 22.02 3.37 8.45
CA ARG A 456 22.41 2.63 7.25
C ARG A 456 23.91 2.73 6.92
N ALA A 457 24.57 3.85 7.17
CA ALA A 457 26.01 3.99 7.00
C ALA A 457 26.80 3.10 7.97
N VAL A 458 26.21 2.81 9.14
CA VAL A 458 26.80 1.96 10.19
C VAL A 458 26.41 0.50 10.02
N VAL A 459 25.24 0.21 9.46
CA VAL A 459 24.75 -1.15 9.23
C VAL A 459 25.02 -1.52 7.78
N GLN A 460 25.93 -2.43 7.59
CA GLN A 460 26.33 -2.99 6.30
C GLN A 460 25.13 -3.38 5.43
N LYS A 461 25.35 -3.31 4.10
CA LYS A 461 24.48 -3.71 2.99
C LYS A 461 23.21 -4.45 3.40
N PRO A 462 22.01 -3.91 3.13
CA PRO A 462 20.79 -4.63 3.42
C PRO A 462 20.79 -5.95 2.65
N GLY A 463 20.86 -7.05 3.38
CA GLY A 463 20.65 -8.34 2.78
C GLY A 463 19.16 -8.61 2.67
N TYR A 464 18.70 -9.10 1.53
CA TYR A 464 17.35 -9.62 1.39
C TYR A 464 17.29 -11.01 2.01
N HIS A 465 17.14 -11.09 3.32
CA HIS A 465 17.39 -12.32 4.08
C HIS A 465 16.22 -13.30 4.11
N SER A 466 15.00 -12.81 3.94
CA SER A 466 13.85 -13.72 3.92
C SER A 466 12.70 -13.10 3.11
N TYR A 467 12.00 -13.97 2.43
CA TYR A 467 10.78 -13.66 1.73
C TYR A 467 9.67 -14.50 2.37
N TRP A 468 8.74 -13.85 3.11
CA TRP A 468 7.59 -14.48 3.77
C TRP A 468 7.88 -15.80 4.52
N GLY A 469 9.00 -15.89 5.21
CA GLY A 469 9.42 -17.14 5.83
C GLY A 469 9.86 -18.20 4.81
N ALA A 470 10.17 -17.79 3.59
CA ALA A 470 10.72 -18.68 2.58
C ALA A 470 12.01 -19.34 3.07
N PRO A 471 12.28 -20.59 2.69
CA PRO A 471 13.52 -21.29 3.01
C PRO A 471 14.73 -20.43 2.65
N GLY A 472 15.78 -20.40 3.48
CA GLY A 472 16.95 -19.52 3.38
C GLY A 472 17.73 -19.53 2.05
N GLY A 473 17.35 -20.39 1.10
CA GLY A 473 17.90 -20.42 -0.25
C GLY A 473 17.69 -19.15 -1.07
N TYR A 474 16.60 -18.44 -0.87
CA TYR A 474 16.32 -17.19 -1.63
C TYR A 474 17.31 -16.08 -1.32
N ALA A 475 17.68 -15.91 -0.05
CA ALA A 475 18.68 -14.91 0.33
C ALA A 475 20.01 -15.12 -0.39
N ALA A 476 20.46 -16.38 -0.48
CA ALA A 476 21.69 -16.72 -1.19
C ALA A 476 21.57 -16.54 -2.71
N LEU A 477 20.43 -16.91 -3.30
CA LEU A 477 20.15 -16.71 -4.72
C LEU A 477 20.16 -15.23 -5.10
N TRP A 478 19.50 -14.38 -4.31
CA TRP A 478 19.44 -12.94 -4.56
C TRP A 478 20.80 -12.26 -4.33
N ALA A 479 21.56 -12.66 -3.32
CA ALA A 479 22.90 -12.17 -3.11
C ALA A 479 23.83 -12.55 -4.27
N ALA A 480 23.82 -13.80 -4.72
CA ALA A 480 24.59 -14.25 -5.87
C ALA A 480 24.23 -13.47 -7.13
N GLY A 481 22.92 -13.31 -7.44
CA GLY A 481 22.51 -12.59 -8.64
C GLY A 481 22.80 -11.09 -8.59
N ARG A 482 22.92 -10.49 -7.39
CA ARG A 482 23.34 -9.09 -7.22
C ARG A 482 24.84 -8.92 -7.43
N ASP A 483 25.64 -9.86 -6.95
CA ASP A 483 27.11 -9.77 -6.97
C ASP A 483 27.70 -10.13 -8.35
N LEU A 484 26.93 -10.78 -9.24
CA LEU A 484 27.36 -11.08 -10.60
C LEU A 484 27.31 -9.81 -11.47
N ASP A 485 28.27 -9.71 -12.41
CA ASP A 485 28.31 -8.65 -13.41
C ASP A 485 27.22 -8.85 -14.48
N GLY A 486 26.72 -7.77 -15.04
CA GLY A 486 25.74 -7.78 -16.12
C GLY A 486 24.76 -6.61 -16.04
N ASP A 487 24.44 -6.03 -17.19
CA ASP A 487 23.56 -4.87 -17.32
C ASP A 487 22.08 -5.26 -17.42
N ARG A 488 21.81 -6.48 -17.89
CA ARG A 488 20.45 -6.99 -18.12
C ARG A 488 20.24 -8.37 -17.54
N VAL A 489 19.24 -8.50 -16.69
CA VAL A 489 18.87 -9.75 -16.02
C VAL A 489 17.44 -10.14 -16.40
N GLY A 490 17.27 -11.35 -16.91
CA GLY A 490 15.98 -11.97 -17.17
C GLY A 490 15.57 -12.88 -16.02
N VAL A 491 14.33 -12.76 -15.53
CA VAL A 491 13.80 -13.58 -14.43
C VAL A 491 12.67 -14.47 -14.93
N ILE A 492 12.70 -15.76 -14.62
CA ILE A 492 11.69 -16.77 -14.92
C ILE A 492 11.17 -17.36 -13.60
N GLY A 493 9.91 -17.77 -13.57
CA GLY A 493 9.29 -18.39 -12.40
C GLY A 493 8.74 -17.34 -11.44
N ASP A 494 9.15 -17.37 -10.19
CA ASP A 494 8.75 -16.32 -9.23
C ASP A 494 9.24 -14.96 -9.72
N TRP A 495 8.38 -13.97 -9.68
CA TRP A 495 8.59 -12.67 -10.31
C TRP A 495 9.14 -11.60 -9.38
N VAL A 496 9.80 -12.03 -8.31
CA VAL A 496 10.61 -11.15 -7.46
C VAL A 496 11.83 -10.67 -8.26
N GLN A 497 11.85 -9.40 -8.63
CA GLN A 497 12.85 -8.82 -9.53
C GLN A 497 13.78 -7.84 -8.81
N TYR A 498 13.25 -7.07 -7.86
CA TYR A 498 13.98 -5.97 -7.25
C TYR A 498 15.35 -6.38 -6.66
N PRO A 499 15.53 -7.54 -6.02
CA PRO A 499 16.81 -7.95 -5.47
C PRO A 499 17.96 -8.04 -6.49
N TYR A 500 17.66 -8.20 -7.77
CA TYR A 500 18.65 -8.26 -8.85
C TYR A 500 19.00 -6.88 -9.42
N SER A 501 18.31 -5.82 -9.05
CA SER A 501 18.69 -4.46 -9.40
C SER A 501 20.03 -4.10 -8.75
N SER A 502 20.90 -3.41 -9.50
CA SER A 502 22.17 -2.90 -8.97
C SER A 502 21.94 -1.84 -7.89
N ASP A 503 22.94 -1.63 -7.03
CA ASP A 503 22.87 -0.64 -5.94
C ASP A 503 22.61 0.79 -6.46
N ASP A 504 23.07 1.09 -7.68
CA ASP A 504 22.89 2.38 -8.36
C ASP A 504 21.64 2.43 -9.27
N LEU A 505 20.84 1.36 -9.29
CA LEU A 505 19.61 1.19 -10.07
C LEU A 505 19.82 1.24 -11.60
N THR A 506 21.03 1.01 -12.09
CA THR A 506 21.33 1.03 -13.55
C THR A 506 20.97 -0.28 -14.24
N ARG A 507 21.09 -1.41 -13.54
CA ARG A 507 20.78 -2.75 -14.06
C ARG A 507 19.32 -2.91 -14.42
N VAL A 508 19.05 -3.35 -15.65
CA VAL A 508 17.71 -3.63 -16.15
C VAL A 508 17.30 -5.05 -15.80
N VAL A 509 16.28 -5.19 -14.97
CA VAL A 509 15.72 -6.50 -14.60
C VAL A 509 14.34 -6.65 -15.24
N GLU A 510 14.10 -7.73 -15.97
CA GLU A 510 12.85 -7.98 -16.69
C GLU A 510 12.35 -9.40 -16.44
N TYR A 511 11.03 -9.55 -16.37
CA TYR A 511 10.43 -10.88 -16.38
C TYR A 511 10.51 -11.46 -17.80
N LEU A 512 11.09 -12.64 -17.92
CA LEU A 512 11.19 -13.37 -19.18
C LEU A 512 9.91 -14.11 -19.50
N GLY A 513 9.40 -13.88 -20.69
CA GLY A 513 8.23 -14.55 -21.20
C GLY A 513 7.85 -14.01 -22.58
N ARG A 514 6.91 -14.68 -23.23
CA ARG A 514 6.38 -14.26 -24.52
C ARG A 514 5.54 -13.00 -24.32
N ARG A 515 5.92 -11.92 -25.00
CA ARG A 515 5.17 -10.65 -24.95
C ARG A 515 4.01 -10.70 -25.93
N GLU A 516 2.82 -10.48 -25.44
CA GLU A 516 1.61 -10.27 -26.22
C GLU A 516 1.26 -8.78 -26.36
N SER A 517 0.21 -8.48 -27.13
CA SER A 517 -0.33 -7.14 -27.25
C SER A 517 -0.69 -6.57 -25.87
N HIS A 518 -0.57 -5.25 -25.74
CA HIS A 518 -0.93 -4.49 -24.53
C HIS A 518 -0.06 -4.75 -23.27
N GLY A 519 1.21 -5.23 -23.46
CA GLY A 519 2.17 -5.38 -22.34
C GLY A 519 1.91 -6.61 -21.46
N VAL A 520 1.11 -7.54 -21.93
CA VAL A 520 0.93 -8.84 -21.26
C VAL A 520 2.16 -9.70 -21.52
N VAL A 521 2.65 -10.37 -20.47
CA VAL A 521 3.73 -11.35 -20.57
C VAL A 521 3.19 -12.71 -20.16
N ILE A 522 3.29 -13.68 -21.07
CA ILE A 522 2.96 -15.08 -20.79
C ILE A 522 4.21 -15.78 -20.29
N PRO A 523 4.16 -16.41 -19.10
CA PRO A 523 5.28 -17.21 -18.59
C PRO A 523 5.68 -18.29 -19.59
N PRO A 524 6.98 -18.61 -19.72
CA PRO A 524 7.40 -19.73 -20.54
C PRO A 524 6.93 -21.04 -19.89
N THR A 525 6.40 -21.94 -20.73
CA THR A 525 5.92 -23.28 -20.34
C THR A 525 6.72 -24.40 -21.01
N SER A 526 7.60 -24.04 -21.95
CA SER A 526 8.45 -24.96 -22.72
C SER A 526 9.83 -24.35 -22.98
N CYS A 527 10.78 -25.17 -23.42
CA CYS A 527 12.08 -24.69 -23.87
C CYS A 527 11.96 -23.72 -25.05
N ASP A 528 11.05 -23.97 -25.97
CA ASP A 528 10.83 -23.07 -27.11
C ASP A 528 10.35 -21.70 -26.67
N ASP A 529 9.49 -21.64 -25.63
CA ASP A 529 9.06 -20.37 -25.04
C ASP A 529 10.22 -19.61 -24.38
N VAL A 530 11.15 -20.31 -23.70
CA VAL A 530 12.35 -19.71 -23.11
C VAL A 530 13.25 -19.14 -24.20
N HIS A 531 13.54 -19.90 -25.25
CA HIS A 531 14.34 -19.44 -26.37
C HIS A 531 13.68 -18.24 -27.06
N LEU A 532 12.38 -18.30 -27.30
CA LEU A 532 11.62 -17.19 -27.89
C LEU A 532 11.63 -15.93 -27.02
N ALA A 533 11.63 -16.08 -25.69
CA ALA A 533 11.70 -14.96 -24.75
C ALA A 533 13.08 -14.29 -24.73
N LEU A 534 14.13 -15.03 -25.02
CA LEU A 534 15.51 -14.56 -25.16
C LEU A 534 15.79 -13.99 -26.55
N ASP A 535 15.08 -14.44 -27.59
CA ASP A 535 15.34 -14.08 -28.97
C ASP A 535 15.28 -12.57 -29.21
N GLY A 536 16.32 -12.03 -29.84
CA GLY A 536 16.46 -10.62 -30.15
C GLY A 536 16.68 -9.71 -28.95
N ARG A 537 17.04 -10.25 -27.78
CA ARG A 537 17.32 -9.48 -26.55
C ARG A 537 18.63 -9.92 -25.95
N ALA A 538 19.53 -8.95 -25.77
CA ALA A 538 20.78 -9.17 -25.06
C ALA A 538 20.53 -9.20 -23.55
N TYR A 539 20.47 -10.39 -22.94
CA TYR A 539 20.54 -10.58 -21.49
C TYR A 539 21.92 -11.14 -21.14
N ASP A 540 22.49 -10.62 -20.06
CA ASP A 540 23.77 -11.11 -19.54
C ASP A 540 23.53 -12.29 -18.59
N LEU A 541 22.45 -12.20 -17.80
CA LEU A 541 22.08 -13.22 -16.83
C LEU A 541 20.62 -13.63 -17.02
N ALA A 542 20.34 -14.91 -16.83
CA ALA A 542 18.98 -15.44 -16.66
C ALA A 542 18.86 -16.14 -15.31
N VAL A 543 17.82 -15.79 -14.57
CA VAL A 543 17.52 -16.35 -13.25
C VAL A 543 16.23 -17.13 -13.33
N VAL A 544 16.25 -18.39 -12.93
CA VAL A 544 15.05 -19.21 -12.72
C VAL A 544 14.79 -19.29 -11.23
N GLN A 545 13.72 -18.66 -10.77
CA GLN A 545 13.30 -18.68 -9.37
C GLN A 545 12.13 -19.62 -9.15
N ARG A 546 12.19 -20.39 -8.06
CA ARG A 546 11.13 -21.30 -7.68
C ARG A 546 9.92 -20.51 -7.15
N TYR A 547 8.72 -20.86 -7.58
CA TYR A 547 7.52 -20.41 -6.89
C TYR A 547 7.39 -21.13 -5.55
N LEU A 548 7.01 -20.41 -4.50
CA LEU A 548 6.70 -20.99 -3.19
C LEU A 548 5.65 -22.10 -3.25
N TYR A 549 4.83 -22.11 -4.30
CA TYR A 549 3.67 -22.98 -4.46
C TYR A 549 3.71 -23.88 -5.71
N GLN A 550 4.81 -23.88 -6.49
CA GLN A 550 4.91 -24.74 -7.67
C GLN A 550 5.70 -26.03 -7.41
N PRO A 551 5.35 -27.14 -8.11
CA PRO A 551 6.15 -28.38 -8.07
C PRO A 551 7.59 -28.13 -8.56
N VAL A 552 8.55 -28.73 -7.89
CA VAL A 552 10.00 -28.58 -8.15
C VAL A 552 10.38 -28.94 -9.61
N GLY A 553 9.62 -29.82 -10.26
CA GLY A 553 9.99 -30.36 -11.59
C GLY A 553 9.97 -29.34 -12.73
N ALA A 554 8.99 -28.41 -12.75
CA ALA A 554 8.85 -27.46 -13.86
C ALA A 554 10.03 -26.47 -13.96
N LEU A 555 10.63 -26.09 -12.84
CA LEU A 555 11.78 -25.16 -12.82
C LEU A 555 13.08 -25.84 -13.23
N THR A 556 13.25 -27.13 -12.91
CA THR A 556 14.41 -27.90 -13.35
C THR A 556 14.46 -27.97 -14.88
N GLU A 557 13.32 -28.16 -15.53
CA GLU A 557 13.21 -28.16 -17.00
C GLU A 557 13.59 -26.80 -17.59
N MET A 558 13.08 -25.68 -17.02
CA MET A 558 13.44 -24.33 -17.47
C MET A 558 14.93 -24.02 -17.28
N ALA A 559 15.51 -24.43 -16.14
CA ALA A 559 16.93 -24.28 -15.87
C ALA A 559 17.80 -25.08 -16.86
N GLN A 560 17.39 -26.31 -17.18
CA GLN A 560 18.03 -27.13 -18.20
C GLN A 560 17.90 -26.48 -19.58
N CYS A 561 16.75 -25.92 -19.92
CA CYS A 561 16.56 -25.22 -21.18
C CYS A 561 17.51 -24.02 -21.33
N LEU A 562 17.69 -23.23 -20.29
CA LEU A 562 18.66 -22.11 -20.32
C LEU A 562 20.09 -22.58 -20.60
N GLN A 563 20.50 -23.72 -20.04
CA GLN A 563 21.83 -24.30 -20.26
C GLN A 563 22.02 -24.84 -21.68
N THR A 564 20.95 -25.05 -22.47
CA THR A 564 21.07 -25.42 -23.89
C THR A 564 21.28 -24.21 -24.80
N VAL A 565 21.13 -23.01 -24.32
CA VAL A 565 21.44 -21.77 -25.06
C VAL A 565 22.93 -21.70 -25.29
N GLY A 566 23.35 -21.42 -26.54
CA GLY A 566 24.77 -21.43 -26.90
C GLY A 566 25.59 -20.42 -26.09
N GLY A 567 26.66 -20.92 -25.43
CA GLY A 567 27.52 -20.11 -24.57
C GLY A 567 26.99 -19.84 -23.15
N ALA A 568 25.90 -20.49 -22.77
CA ALA A 568 25.34 -20.37 -21.41
C ALA A 568 26.17 -21.17 -20.41
N GLU A 569 26.45 -20.57 -19.24
CA GLU A 569 27.18 -21.17 -18.13
C GLU A 569 26.38 -21.08 -16.82
N LEU A 570 26.23 -22.22 -16.13
CA LEU A 570 25.59 -22.25 -14.80
C LEU A 570 26.55 -21.67 -13.76
N VAL A 571 26.22 -20.51 -13.19
CA VAL A 571 27.07 -19.81 -12.23
C VAL A 571 26.60 -19.93 -10.77
N PHE A 572 25.34 -20.26 -10.55
CA PHE A 572 24.79 -20.49 -9.20
C PHE A 572 23.59 -21.43 -9.24
N GLU A 573 23.50 -22.31 -8.22
CA GLU A 573 22.36 -23.23 -8.03
C GLU A 573 22.12 -23.48 -6.55
N ASN A 574 20.84 -23.46 -6.15
CA ASN A 574 20.36 -23.92 -4.84
C ASN A 574 18.88 -24.31 -4.88
N ASP A 575 18.29 -24.62 -3.71
CA ASP A 575 16.89 -25.02 -3.61
C ASP A 575 15.89 -23.91 -4.02
N ALA A 576 16.29 -22.64 -4.05
CA ALA A 576 15.46 -21.50 -4.43
C ALA A 576 15.49 -21.21 -5.94
N GLY A 577 16.54 -21.64 -6.64
CA GLY A 577 16.66 -21.41 -8.08
C GLY A 577 18.08 -21.54 -8.60
N VAL A 578 18.23 -21.12 -9.86
CA VAL A 578 19.50 -21.15 -10.58
C VAL A 578 19.77 -19.80 -11.25
N ILE A 579 21.04 -19.48 -11.45
CA ILE A 579 21.51 -18.35 -12.25
C ILE A 579 22.40 -18.87 -13.35
N VAL A 580 22.11 -18.46 -14.58
CA VAL A 580 22.86 -18.83 -15.79
C VAL A 580 23.40 -17.54 -16.39
N GLU A 581 24.71 -17.47 -16.63
CA GLU A 581 25.35 -16.44 -17.43
C GLU A 581 25.18 -16.76 -18.91
N LEU A 582 24.72 -15.78 -19.69
CA LEU A 582 24.44 -15.95 -21.12
C LEU A 582 25.58 -15.33 -21.91
N GLY A 583 26.29 -16.15 -22.68
CA GLY A 583 27.40 -15.68 -23.51
C GLY A 583 26.94 -14.74 -24.65
N ALA A 584 27.84 -13.92 -25.14
CA ALA A 584 27.59 -12.97 -26.24
C ALA A 584 27.07 -13.60 -27.55
N SER A 585 27.09 -14.92 -27.68
CA SER A 585 26.55 -15.68 -28.80
C SER A 585 25.07 -16.05 -28.66
N ALA A 586 24.45 -15.72 -27.52
CA ALA A 586 23.04 -16.02 -27.25
C ALA A 586 22.08 -14.94 -27.80
N THR A 587 22.60 -13.91 -28.49
CA THR A 587 21.83 -12.76 -29.03
C THR A 587 21.61 -12.82 -30.55
#